data_473143411e0dcea2a81106e5a2fe1dff
#
_entry.id   473143411e0dcea2a81106e5a2fe1dff
#
_cell.length_a   1.000
_cell.length_b   1.000
_cell.length_c   1.000
_cell.angle_alpha   90.00
_cell.angle_beta   90.00
_cell.angle_gamma   90.00
#
_symmetry.space_group_name_H-M   'P 1'
#
loop_
_entity.id
_entity.type
_entity.pdbx_description
1 polymer ?
#
loop_
_entity_poly.entity_id
_entity_poly.type
_entity_poly.pdbx_seq_one_letter_code
_entity_poly.pdbx_strand_id
1 'polypeptide(L)'
;NLDEDDATKVRVSDGQITSIGKDVYPYDAVDTGCFRLDPRVFDSLRHVARTEAPSVTLGMRHLLAQGLLSAVPLVGVRWTDVDTPEDYAKAEMLLSAQRRRRASVGVTAAA
;
A
#
# COMPACT_ATOMS: atom_id res chain seq x y z
N ASN A 1 -14.82 5.07 4.81
CA ASN A 1 -13.85 6.16 4.65
C ASN A 1 -12.53 5.63 5.16
N LEU A 2 -11.63 5.38 4.23
CA LEU A 2 -10.21 5.30 4.54
C LEU A 2 -9.83 6.64 5.17
N ASP A 3 -9.07 6.61 6.23
CA ASP A 3 -8.43 7.83 6.74
C ASP A 3 -7.37 8.23 5.70
N GLU A 4 -7.83 8.80 4.59
CA GLU A 4 -6.98 9.16 3.46
C GLU A 4 -5.91 10.18 3.86
N ASP A 5 -6.16 10.92 4.94
CA ASP A 5 -5.22 11.94 5.41
C ASP A 5 -3.91 11.34 5.92
N ASP A 6 -3.94 10.18 6.58
CA ASP A 6 -2.74 9.51 7.10
C ASP A 6 -2.13 8.48 6.14
N ALA A 7 -2.84 8.12 5.07
CA ALA A 7 -2.35 7.15 4.09
C ALA A 7 -1.14 7.66 3.32
N THR A 8 -0.20 6.78 3.02
CA THR A 8 0.87 7.06 2.08
C THR A 8 0.31 7.07 0.66
N LYS A 9 0.47 8.18 -0.03
CA LYS A 9 -0.09 8.43 -1.35
C LYS A 9 0.95 8.26 -2.45
N VAL A 10 0.51 7.88 -3.64
CA VAL A 10 1.38 7.69 -4.79
C VAL A 10 0.83 8.37 -6.04
N ARG A 11 1.74 8.89 -6.86
CA ARG A 11 1.45 9.26 -8.25
C ARG A 11 2.04 8.21 -9.17
N VAL A 12 1.30 7.88 -10.21
CA VAL A 12 1.66 6.83 -11.16
C VAL A 12 1.64 7.40 -12.57
N SER A 13 2.62 7.06 -13.38
CA SER A 13 2.68 7.36 -14.81
C SER A 13 3.25 6.16 -15.54
N ASP A 14 2.52 5.67 -16.54
CA ASP A 14 2.91 4.49 -17.34
C ASP A 14 3.32 3.27 -16.49
N GLY A 15 2.55 2.99 -15.43
CA GLY A 15 2.80 1.88 -14.53
C GLY A 15 3.96 2.08 -13.54
N GLN A 16 4.68 3.19 -13.64
CA GLN A 16 5.77 3.54 -12.73
C GLN A 16 5.30 4.53 -11.65
N ILE A 17 5.74 4.32 -10.43
CA ILE A 17 5.52 5.30 -9.37
C ILE A 17 6.47 6.47 -9.58
N THR A 18 5.92 7.67 -9.62
CA THR A 18 6.67 8.92 -9.83
C THR A 18 6.82 9.76 -8.56
N SER A 19 5.94 9.57 -7.58
CA SER A 19 6.02 10.19 -6.27
C SER A 19 5.37 9.30 -5.22
N ILE A 20 5.93 9.27 -4.02
CA ILE A 20 5.40 8.53 -2.87
C ILE A 20 5.60 9.33 -1.58
N GLY A 21 4.57 9.42 -0.76
CA GLY A 21 4.62 10.10 0.53
C GLY A 21 3.24 10.49 1.03
N LYS A 22 3.16 10.91 2.29
CA LYS A 22 1.90 11.37 2.91
C LYS A 22 1.44 12.72 2.35
N ASP A 23 2.36 13.53 1.91
CA ASP A 23 2.17 14.89 1.39
C ASP A 23 2.03 14.97 -0.13
N VAL A 24 1.99 13.83 -0.82
CA VAL A 24 1.81 13.78 -2.28
C VAL A 24 0.39 14.19 -2.64
N TYR A 25 0.28 15.28 -3.40
CA TYR A 25 -0.99 15.80 -3.87
C TYR A 25 -0.83 16.58 -5.20
N PRO A 26 -1.66 16.37 -6.22
CA PRO A 26 -2.68 15.31 -6.33
C PRO A 26 -2.06 13.93 -6.39
N TYR A 27 -2.83 12.90 -6.05
CA TYR A 27 -2.38 11.50 -6.09
C TYR A 27 -3.32 10.62 -6.91
N ASP A 28 -2.81 9.48 -7.37
CA ASP A 28 -3.56 8.53 -8.18
C ASP A 28 -4.05 7.33 -7.37
N ALA A 29 -3.32 6.95 -6.31
CA ALA A 29 -3.62 5.81 -5.47
C ALA A 29 -3.01 5.96 -4.08
N VAL A 30 -3.40 5.08 -3.17
CA VAL A 30 -2.78 4.93 -1.85
C VAL A 30 -1.95 3.64 -1.81
N ASP A 31 -0.84 3.70 -1.10
CA ASP A 31 0.01 2.55 -0.82
C ASP A 31 -0.67 1.64 0.20
N THR A 32 -0.78 0.37 -0.11
CA THR A 32 -1.35 -0.65 0.79
C THR A 32 -0.32 -1.25 1.75
N GLY A 33 0.95 -0.85 1.67
CA GLY A 33 2.03 -1.45 2.43
C GLY A 33 2.43 -2.86 1.95
N CYS A 34 1.87 -3.32 0.83
CA CYS A 34 2.20 -4.63 0.27
C CYS A 34 3.17 -4.48 -0.90
N PHE A 35 4.38 -4.99 -0.74
CA PHE A 35 5.45 -4.86 -1.73
C PHE A 35 5.96 -6.23 -2.16
N ARG A 36 6.19 -6.37 -3.46
CA ARG A 36 7.06 -7.42 -3.99
C ARG A 36 8.43 -6.80 -4.25
N LEU A 37 9.45 -7.27 -3.54
CA LEU A 37 10.79 -6.69 -3.54
C LEU A 37 11.82 -7.71 -4.03
N ASP A 38 12.84 -7.23 -4.71
CA ASP A 38 14.04 -7.99 -5.01
C ASP A 38 15.23 -7.51 -4.13
N PRO A 39 16.39 -8.18 -4.16
CA PRO A 39 17.52 -7.83 -3.29
C PRO A 39 18.05 -6.40 -3.41
N ARG A 40 17.76 -5.68 -4.50
CA ARG A 40 18.16 -4.27 -4.67
C ARG A 40 17.54 -3.35 -3.63
N VAL A 41 16.43 -3.75 -3.02
CA VAL A 41 15.81 -2.99 -1.92
C VAL A 41 16.78 -2.81 -0.75
N PHE A 42 17.62 -3.80 -0.47
CA PHE A 42 18.58 -3.73 0.64
C PHE A 42 19.62 -2.64 0.43
N ASP A 43 20.07 -2.43 -0.81
CA ASP A 43 20.99 -1.33 -1.13
C ASP A 43 20.34 0.03 -0.90
N SER A 44 19.09 0.19 -1.31
CA SER A 44 18.29 1.39 -1.05
C SER A 44 18.09 1.64 0.44
N LEU A 45 17.73 0.60 1.20
CA LEU A 45 17.53 0.71 2.64
C LEU A 45 18.85 1.04 3.37
N ARG A 46 19.96 0.45 2.96
CA ARG A 46 21.29 0.80 3.51
C ARG A 46 21.65 2.25 3.22
N HIS A 47 21.33 2.74 2.02
CA HIS A 47 21.57 4.13 1.65
C HIS A 47 20.79 5.09 2.56
N VAL A 48 19.51 4.86 2.78
CA VAL A 48 18.68 5.73 3.62
C VAL A 48 18.92 5.52 5.12
N ALA A 49 19.42 4.36 5.53
CA ALA A 49 19.79 4.11 6.92
C ALA A 49 20.91 5.03 7.43
N ARG A 50 21.66 5.66 6.53
CA ARG A 50 22.68 6.67 6.85
C ARG A 50 22.11 8.06 7.12
N THR A 51 20.81 8.26 6.88
CA THR A 51 20.14 9.53 7.15
C THR A 51 19.70 9.63 8.61
N GLU A 52 19.40 10.84 9.08
CA GLU A 52 18.98 11.08 10.47
C GLU A 52 17.61 10.49 10.79
N ALA A 53 16.74 10.32 9.78
CA ALA A 53 15.38 9.80 9.95
C ALA A 53 15.07 8.73 8.89
N PRO A 54 15.68 7.55 8.98
CA PRO A 54 15.45 6.49 8.01
C PRO A 54 14.01 5.96 8.08
N SER A 55 13.42 5.68 6.92
CA SER A 55 12.09 5.08 6.80
C SER A 55 11.99 4.21 5.55
N VAL A 56 11.01 3.32 5.54
CA VAL A 56 10.71 2.52 4.34
C VAL A 56 10.32 3.44 3.17
N THR A 57 9.55 4.48 3.43
CA THR A 57 9.18 5.46 2.40
C THR A 57 10.39 6.11 1.75
N LEU A 58 11.42 6.46 2.53
CA LEU A 58 12.67 6.98 1.97
C LEU A 58 13.40 5.94 1.12
N GLY A 59 13.39 4.68 1.54
CA GLY A 59 13.92 3.57 0.73
C GLY A 59 13.19 3.43 -0.60
N MET A 60 11.87 3.53 -0.60
CA MET A 60 11.06 3.50 -1.81
C MET A 60 11.32 4.72 -2.70
N ARG A 61 11.50 5.91 -2.13
CA ARG A 61 11.88 7.12 -2.87
C ARG A 61 13.25 6.96 -3.56
N HIS A 62 14.19 6.30 -2.91
CA HIS A 62 15.49 6.01 -3.51
C HIS A 62 15.38 5.05 -4.71
N LEU A 63 14.54 4.01 -4.61
CA LEU A 63 14.24 3.11 -5.74
C LEU A 63 13.51 3.83 -6.87
N LEU A 64 12.54 4.64 -6.55
CA LEU A 64 11.75 5.42 -7.49
C LEU A 64 12.63 6.39 -8.29
N ALA A 65 13.60 7.04 -7.67
CA ALA A 65 14.56 7.92 -8.33
C ALA A 65 15.43 7.19 -9.38
N GLN A 66 15.58 5.89 -9.22
CA GLN A 66 16.30 5.02 -10.17
C GLN A 66 15.36 4.38 -11.21
N GLY A 67 14.07 4.69 -11.20
CA GLY A 67 13.08 4.06 -12.08
C GLY A 67 12.80 2.59 -11.76
N LEU A 68 13.02 2.17 -10.51
CA LEU A 68 12.92 0.77 -10.08
C LEU A 68 11.65 0.47 -9.28
N LEU A 69 10.68 1.36 -9.23
CA LEU A 69 9.46 1.18 -8.46
C LEU A 69 8.24 1.27 -9.35
N SER A 70 7.58 0.13 -9.55
CA SER A 70 6.36 0.00 -10.34
C SER A 70 5.13 -0.08 -9.46
N ALA A 71 3.98 0.34 -9.97
CA ALA A 71 2.69 0.17 -9.32
C ALA A 71 1.97 -1.07 -9.85
N VAL A 72 1.37 -1.82 -8.94
CA VAL A 72 0.41 -2.88 -9.26
C VAL A 72 -0.94 -2.45 -8.69
N PRO A 73 -1.86 -1.94 -9.53
CA PRO A 73 -3.15 -1.45 -9.04
C PRO A 73 -4.03 -2.60 -8.55
N LEU A 74 -4.61 -2.43 -7.37
CA LEU A 74 -5.63 -3.29 -6.82
C LEU A 74 -6.97 -2.58 -6.93
N VAL A 75 -7.84 -3.06 -7.79
CA VAL A 75 -9.15 -2.47 -8.05
C VAL A 75 -10.23 -3.35 -7.43
N GLY A 76 -11.20 -2.72 -6.74
CA GLY A 76 -12.30 -3.43 -6.09
C GLY A 76 -11.91 -4.23 -4.86
N VAL A 77 -10.73 -4.03 -4.33
CA VAL A 77 -10.25 -4.64 -3.09
C VAL A 77 -10.53 -3.71 -1.92
N ARG A 78 -11.02 -4.26 -0.83
CA ARG A 78 -11.12 -3.54 0.44
C ARG A 78 -9.82 -3.68 1.21
N TRP A 79 -9.36 -2.57 1.70
CA TRP A 79 -8.10 -2.48 2.43
C TRP A 79 -8.25 -1.53 3.62
N THR A 80 -7.59 -1.83 4.71
CA THR A 80 -7.47 -0.95 5.87
C THR A 80 -6.19 -1.25 6.64
N ASP A 81 -5.56 -0.23 7.17
CA ASP A 81 -4.50 -0.37 8.16
C ASP A 81 -5.07 -0.75 9.52
N VAL A 82 -4.28 -1.43 10.33
CA VAL A 82 -4.64 -1.83 11.69
C VAL A 82 -3.55 -1.36 12.64
N ASP A 83 -3.62 -0.11 13.03
CA ASP A 83 -2.68 0.53 13.96
C ASP A 83 -3.27 0.77 15.35
N THR A 84 -4.59 0.80 15.44
CA THR A 84 -5.33 1.09 16.67
C THR A 84 -6.39 0.02 16.95
N PRO A 85 -6.90 -0.08 18.19
CA PRO A 85 -8.05 -0.96 18.49
C PRO A 85 -9.29 -0.65 17.66
N GLU A 86 -9.50 0.61 17.30
CA GLU A 86 -10.61 1.05 16.44
C GLU A 86 -10.44 0.52 15.01
N ASP A 87 -9.21 0.53 14.50
CA ASP A 87 -8.91 -0.03 13.17
C ASP A 87 -9.10 -1.55 13.15
N TYR A 88 -8.73 -2.22 14.22
CA TYR A 88 -8.98 -3.65 14.38
C TYR A 88 -10.49 -3.96 14.30
N ALA A 89 -11.32 -3.19 15.00
CA ALA A 89 -12.77 -3.35 14.94
C ALA A 89 -13.32 -3.13 13.51
N LYS A 90 -12.82 -2.11 12.80
CA LYS A 90 -13.16 -1.88 11.39
C LYS A 90 -12.75 -3.06 10.50
N ALA A 91 -11.53 -3.59 10.68
CA ALA A 91 -11.05 -4.74 9.92
C ALA A 91 -11.91 -5.98 10.14
N GLU A 92 -12.31 -6.25 11.38
CA GLU A 92 -13.23 -7.35 11.70
C GLU A 92 -14.59 -7.19 11.00
N MET A 93 -15.14 -5.98 11.00
CA MET A 93 -16.39 -5.69 10.30
C MET A 93 -16.28 -5.91 8.79
N LEU A 94 -15.16 -5.48 8.17
CA LEU A 94 -14.91 -5.68 6.75
C LEU A 94 -14.80 -7.16 6.39
N LEU A 95 -14.08 -7.95 7.19
CA LEU A 95 -13.96 -9.40 7.00
C LEU A 95 -15.29 -10.11 7.15
N SER A 96 -16.07 -9.76 8.16
CA SER A 96 -17.39 -10.34 8.40
C SER A 96 -18.35 -10.04 7.24
N ALA A 97 -18.33 -8.82 6.73
CA ALA A 97 -19.13 -8.43 5.57
C ALA A 97 -18.71 -9.19 4.30
N GLN A 98 -17.42 -9.40 4.11
CA GLN A 98 -16.89 -10.16 2.97
C GLN A 98 -17.26 -11.63 3.06
N ARG A 99 -17.19 -12.24 4.23
CA ARG A 99 -17.62 -13.62 4.47
C ARG A 99 -19.11 -13.81 4.20
N ARG A 100 -19.95 -12.87 4.64
CA ARG A 100 -21.39 -12.88 4.37
C ARG A 100 -21.70 -12.78 2.87
N ARG A 101 -21.00 -11.91 2.14
CA ARG A 101 -21.16 -11.80 0.68
C ARG A 101 -20.80 -13.08 -0.04
N ARG A 102 -19.71 -13.75 0.33
CA ARG A 102 -19.31 -15.05 -0.23
C ARG A 102 -20.34 -16.12 0.04
N ALA A 103 -20.90 -16.16 1.24
CA ALA A 103 -21.95 -17.11 1.60
C ALA A 103 -23.27 -16.85 0.85
N SER A 104 -23.66 -15.58 0.66
CA SER A 104 -24.92 -15.22 -0.03
C SER A 104 -24.88 -15.44 -1.54
N VAL A 105 -23.72 -15.38 -2.17
CA VAL A 105 -23.55 -15.61 -3.60
C VAL A 105 -23.57 -17.09 -3.96
N GLY A 106 -23.58 -17.99 -2.95
CA GLY A 106 -23.63 -19.43 -3.19
C GLY A 106 -22.52 -19.91 -4.11
N VAL A 107 -21.33 -19.31 -4.00
CA VAL A 107 -20.19 -19.75 -4.77
C VAL A 107 -19.76 -21.09 -4.22
N THR A 108 -20.32 -22.12 -4.78
CA THR A 108 -19.58 -23.37 -4.84
C THR A 108 -18.30 -23.06 -5.56
N ALA A 109 -17.21 -23.06 -4.80
CA ALA A 109 -15.91 -23.09 -5.42
C ALA A 109 -15.96 -24.26 -6.43
N ALA A 110 -15.96 -23.94 -7.69
CA ALA A 110 -15.66 -24.93 -8.69
C ALA A 110 -14.27 -25.46 -8.36
N ALA A 111 -14.22 -26.71 -8.07
CA ALA A 111 -12.96 -27.40 -7.94
C ALA A 111 -12.09 -27.16 -9.17
#